data_4c2c75ac90bb81e8d3530f6c397cb317
#
_entry.id   4c2c75ac90bb81e8d3530f6c397cb317
#
_cell.length_a   1.000
_cell.length_b   1.000
_cell.length_c   1.000
_cell.angle_alpha   90.00
_cell.angle_beta   90.00
_cell.angle_gamma   90.00
#
_symmetry.space_group_name_H-M   'P 1'
#
loop_
_entity.id
_entity.type
_entity.pdbx_description
1 polymer ?
#
loop_
_entity_poly.entity_id
_entity_poly.type
_entity_poly.pdbx_seq_one_letter_code
_entity_poly.pdbx_strand_id
1 'polypeptide(L)'
;MAVNRDLAKSPRECGLGRFTPLTPTIGGMLSQIARIASFGAAMLAGTCDGALSQAGGAVSPAERCLAASPGLSLGVPLPRTAARLKSSEPLKIVAIGSSSTVGLWVLASAATYPEVMRREFLRLRPNASISVINSGRVGDTIQDNIARFERDVFSHRPDLVIWQLGTNDVVWGGRPDQQLKNRVIEGVKVLKAASIDVVLMDLQYAPKVLASAHHSTMEAIIADVAKQERVGLFPRFALMRTSIDAGVAQGALVSWDGLHNTTDGYDCIGRALARAISNSTR
;
A
#
# COMPACT_ATOMS: atom_id res chain seq x y z
N MET A 1 52.10 11.44 34.15
CA MET A 1 52.33 12.90 34.35
C MET A 1 51.10 13.64 33.86
N ALA A 2 50.48 14.38 34.83
CA ALA A 2 49.58 15.52 34.76
C ALA A 2 48.36 15.42 33.85
N VAL A 3 47.15 15.17 34.32
CA VAL A 3 46.18 16.01 35.13
C VAL A 3 46.03 17.42 34.57
N ASN A 4 44.90 17.71 33.94
CA ASN A 4 44.20 18.94 34.30
C ASN A 4 42.67 18.77 34.17
N ARG A 5 42.01 19.20 35.22
CA ARG A 5 40.58 19.27 35.53
C ARG A 5 40.02 20.63 35.12
N ASP A 6 38.71 20.66 35.13
CA ASP A 6 37.78 21.78 35.36
C ASP A 6 37.44 22.71 34.20
N LEU A 7 36.15 22.75 33.86
CA LEU A 7 35.21 23.71 34.43
C LEU A 7 33.78 23.45 33.97
N ALA A 8 32.95 23.19 34.94
CA ALA A 8 31.49 23.20 34.84
C ALA A 8 30.95 24.63 34.61
N LYS A 9 29.93 24.80 33.80
CA LYS A 9 29.01 25.95 33.89
C LYS A 9 27.59 25.49 33.79
N SER A 10 26.86 25.78 34.86
CA SER A 10 25.47 25.59 35.22
C SER A 10 24.48 26.39 34.33
N PRO A 11 23.17 26.03 34.33
CA PRO A 11 22.18 26.50 33.39
C PRO A 11 21.55 27.83 33.76
N ARG A 12 21.12 28.61 32.77
CA ARG A 12 20.27 29.79 32.98
C ARG A 12 18.82 29.40 32.78
N GLU A 13 18.08 29.52 33.87
CA GLU A 13 16.61 29.55 33.92
C GLU A 13 16.09 30.77 33.18
N CYS A 14 15.00 30.60 32.39
CA CYS A 14 14.23 31.72 31.89
C CYS A 14 12.75 31.41 32.02
N GLY A 15 12.12 32.07 32.97
CA GLY A 15 10.86 32.74 33.09
C GLY A 15 9.59 32.00 32.62
N LEU A 16 8.83 31.50 33.61
CA LEU A 16 7.42 31.14 33.50
C LEU A 16 6.56 32.41 33.37
N GLY A 17 5.97 32.64 32.21
CA GLY A 17 4.89 33.59 32.02
C GLY A 17 3.55 32.96 32.42
N ARG A 18 2.96 33.46 33.50
CA ARG A 18 1.60 33.10 33.95
C ARG A 18 0.57 33.70 33.01
N PHE A 19 -0.27 32.83 32.40
CA PHE A 19 -1.53 33.28 31.76
C PHE A 19 -2.68 33.07 32.77
N THR A 20 -3.34 34.16 33.11
CA THR A 20 -4.63 34.19 33.84
C THR A 20 -5.79 33.96 32.91
N PRO A 21 -6.81 33.21 33.29
CA PRO A 21 -8.02 33.02 32.47
C PRO A 21 -9.01 34.18 32.69
N LEU A 22 -9.49 34.75 31.61
CA LEU A 22 -10.61 35.70 31.57
C LEU A 22 -11.92 34.93 31.41
N THR A 23 -12.75 35.02 32.39
CA THR A 23 -14.17 34.61 32.40
C THR A 23 -15.02 35.69 31.76
N PRO A 24 -15.96 35.38 30.84
CA PRO A 24 -17.01 36.33 30.48
C PRO A 24 -18.26 36.18 31.34
N THR A 25 -18.67 37.27 31.91
CA THR A 25 -19.88 37.51 32.70
C THR A 25 -21.13 37.47 31.82
N ILE A 26 -22.16 36.76 32.32
CA ILE A 26 -23.53 36.76 31.83
C ILE A 26 -24.24 38.01 32.34
N GLY A 27 -24.88 38.74 31.47
CA GLY A 27 -25.76 39.86 31.81
C GLY A 27 -26.63 40.29 30.65
N GLY A 28 -27.78 39.80 30.54
CA GLY A 28 -29.10 40.37 30.66
C GLY A 28 -29.51 41.38 29.55
N MET A 29 -30.53 41.05 28.78
CA MET A 29 -31.75 41.89 28.71
C MET A 29 -32.81 41.23 27.84
N LEU A 30 -33.91 40.96 28.49
CA LEU A 30 -35.22 40.63 27.96
C LEU A 30 -35.88 41.85 27.33
N SER A 31 -36.82 41.57 26.45
CA SER A 31 -38.01 42.32 26.02
C SER A 31 -37.90 43.13 24.74
N GLN A 32 -38.66 42.71 23.72
CA GLN A 32 -39.80 43.48 23.23
C GLN A 32 -40.74 42.61 22.38
N ILE A 33 -41.99 42.76 22.72
CA ILE A 33 -43.20 42.05 22.31
C ILE A 33 -43.73 42.59 20.99
N ALA A 34 -44.23 41.69 20.16
CA ALA A 34 -45.37 41.73 19.24
C ALA A 34 -45.65 42.95 18.34
N ARG A 35 -45.82 42.65 17.05
CA ARG A 35 -47.01 43.11 16.28
C ARG A 35 -47.36 42.15 15.15
N ILE A 36 -48.59 41.71 15.19
CA ILE A 36 -49.37 40.90 14.27
C ILE A 36 -49.63 41.72 12.98
N ALA A 37 -49.45 41.10 11.83
CA ALA A 37 -50.19 41.42 10.63
C ALA A 37 -50.43 40.18 9.80
N SER A 38 -51.69 39.74 9.79
CA SER A 38 -52.24 38.70 8.93
C SER A 38 -52.22 39.18 7.46
N PHE A 39 -51.72 38.37 6.54
CA PHE A 39 -52.09 38.46 5.13
C PHE A 39 -52.16 37.05 4.53
N GLY A 40 -53.19 36.90 3.74
CA GLY A 40 -53.89 35.78 3.18
C GLY A 40 -53.09 34.60 2.67
N ALA A 41 -53.71 33.46 2.84
CA ALA A 41 -53.38 32.19 2.21
C ALA A 41 -53.64 32.26 0.69
N ALA A 42 -52.59 31.98 -0.09
CA ALA A 42 -52.74 31.51 -1.47
C ALA A 42 -52.07 30.12 -1.51
N MET A 43 -52.88 29.09 -1.50
CA MET A 43 -52.42 27.74 -1.80
C MET A 43 -52.03 27.64 -3.29
N LEU A 44 -50.73 27.63 -3.57
CA LEU A 44 -50.19 27.12 -4.79
C LEU A 44 -49.61 25.73 -4.42
N ALA A 45 -50.37 24.69 -4.77
CA ALA A 45 -49.90 23.35 -4.79
C ALA A 45 -48.83 23.22 -5.88
N GLY A 46 -47.59 23.56 -5.53
CA GLY A 46 -46.41 23.21 -6.33
C GLY A 46 -46.05 21.77 -6.03
N THR A 47 -46.27 20.87 -6.99
CA THR A 47 -45.68 19.55 -6.98
C THR A 47 -44.17 19.71 -6.98
N CYS A 48 -43.54 19.55 -5.81
CA CYS A 48 -42.12 19.33 -5.73
C CYS A 48 -41.84 17.92 -6.31
N ASP A 49 -41.65 17.84 -7.61
CA ASP A 49 -40.89 16.79 -8.24
C ASP A 49 -39.45 16.92 -7.70
N GLY A 50 -39.23 16.29 -6.56
CA GLY A 50 -37.92 16.07 -6.00
C GLY A 50 -37.15 15.17 -6.95
N ALA A 51 -36.53 15.76 -7.96
CA ALA A 51 -35.44 15.10 -8.65
C ALA A 51 -34.40 14.76 -7.59
N LEU A 52 -34.47 13.52 -7.07
CA LEU A 52 -33.36 12.88 -6.38
C LEU A 52 -32.21 12.84 -7.38
N SER A 53 -31.45 13.92 -7.44
CA SER A 53 -30.13 13.93 -8.03
C SER A 53 -29.34 12.89 -7.26
N GLN A 54 -29.29 11.66 -7.79
CA GLN A 54 -28.30 10.70 -7.40
C GLN A 54 -26.96 11.38 -7.68
N ALA A 55 -26.36 11.93 -6.62
CA ALA A 55 -24.97 12.31 -6.65
C ALA A 55 -24.20 11.02 -6.94
N GLY A 56 -24.03 10.71 -8.21
CA GLY A 56 -23.13 9.66 -8.69
C GLY A 56 -21.74 10.05 -8.19
N GLY A 57 -21.34 9.51 -7.02
CA GLY A 57 -20.03 9.75 -6.47
C GLY A 57 -19.00 9.43 -7.54
N ALA A 58 -18.11 10.38 -7.83
CA ALA A 58 -17.07 10.20 -8.83
C ALA A 58 -16.28 8.95 -8.46
N VAL A 59 -16.17 7.98 -9.39
CA VAL A 59 -15.41 6.74 -9.22
C VAL A 59 -13.96 7.10 -8.93
N SER A 60 -13.40 6.61 -7.83
CA SER A 60 -12.04 6.94 -7.40
C SER A 60 -10.99 6.47 -8.41
N PRO A 61 -9.78 7.09 -8.44
CA PRO A 61 -8.68 6.62 -9.27
C PRO A 61 -8.34 5.14 -9.01
N ALA A 62 -8.39 4.70 -7.77
CA ALA A 62 -8.15 3.30 -7.38
C ALA A 62 -9.20 2.35 -7.97
N GLU A 63 -10.47 2.73 -7.95
CA GLU A 63 -11.55 1.93 -8.54
C GLU A 63 -11.43 1.84 -10.06
N ARG A 64 -11.10 2.95 -10.74
CA ARG A 64 -10.81 2.93 -12.18
C ARG A 64 -9.62 2.05 -12.52
N CYS A 65 -8.56 2.10 -11.70
CA CYS A 65 -7.39 1.24 -11.84
C CYS A 65 -7.78 -0.25 -11.75
N LEU A 66 -8.60 -0.62 -10.78
CA LEU A 66 -9.08 -1.99 -10.64
C LEU A 66 -9.97 -2.45 -11.79
N ALA A 67 -10.80 -1.55 -12.32
CA ALA A 67 -11.67 -1.84 -13.46
C ALA A 67 -10.88 -2.05 -14.75
N ALA A 68 -9.73 -1.42 -14.90
CA ALA A 68 -8.87 -1.57 -16.08
C ALA A 68 -8.19 -2.96 -16.18
N SER A 69 -8.16 -3.76 -15.10
CA SER A 69 -7.51 -5.08 -15.08
C SER A 69 -8.34 -6.13 -14.34
N PRO A 70 -9.56 -6.45 -14.82
CA PRO A 70 -10.50 -7.30 -14.09
C PRO A 70 -10.06 -8.76 -13.95
N GLY A 71 -9.23 -9.27 -14.86
CA GLY A 71 -8.79 -10.66 -14.96
C GLY A 71 -7.39 -10.93 -14.44
N LEU A 72 -6.83 -10.06 -13.57
CA LEU A 72 -5.46 -10.21 -13.10
C LEU A 72 -5.28 -11.52 -12.34
N SER A 73 -4.29 -12.32 -12.77
CA SER A 73 -3.99 -13.66 -12.24
C SER A 73 -2.51 -13.73 -11.84
N LEU A 74 -2.20 -14.56 -10.85
CA LEU A 74 -0.82 -14.87 -10.47
C LEU A 74 -0.17 -15.94 -11.37
N GLY A 75 -0.94 -16.58 -12.27
CA GLY A 75 -0.46 -17.60 -13.20
C GLY A 75 -0.28 -18.99 -12.61
N VAL A 76 -0.33 -19.13 -11.27
CA VAL A 76 -0.19 -20.43 -10.57
C VAL A 76 -1.13 -20.50 -9.37
N PRO A 77 -1.50 -21.73 -8.92
CA PRO A 77 -2.19 -21.92 -7.65
C PRO A 77 -1.26 -21.65 -6.46
N LEU A 78 -1.86 -21.34 -5.30
CA LEU A 78 -1.18 -21.14 -4.03
C LEU A 78 -1.63 -22.24 -3.04
N PRO A 79 -1.07 -23.46 -3.12
CA PRO A 79 -1.59 -24.62 -2.40
C PRO A 79 -1.45 -24.51 -0.88
N ARG A 80 -0.34 -23.96 -0.38
CA ARG A 80 -0.13 -23.76 1.05
C ARG A 80 -1.14 -22.74 1.62
N THR A 81 -1.31 -21.61 0.91
CA THR A 81 -2.29 -20.59 1.24
C THR A 81 -3.71 -21.16 1.23
N ALA A 82 -4.05 -21.95 0.20
CA ALA A 82 -5.36 -22.60 0.09
C ALA A 82 -5.61 -23.60 1.24
N ALA A 83 -4.61 -24.39 1.62
CA ALA A 83 -4.70 -25.32 2.74
C ALA A 83 -4.90 -24.56 4.07
N ARG A 84 -4.16 -23.48 4.29
CA ARG A 84 -4.28 -22.65 5.49
C ARG A 84 -5.67 -22.01 5.62
N LEU A 85 -6.24 -21.54 4.53
CA LEU A 85 -7.60 -20.95 4.50
C LEU A 85 -8.72 -21.96 4.85
N LYS A 86 -8.44 -23.25 4.72
CA LYS A 86 -9.36 -24.34 5.13
C LYS A 86 -9.15 -24.79 6.58
N SER A 87 -8.10 -24.33 7.22
CA SER A 87 -7.80 -24.65 8.62
C SER A 87 -8.41 -23.62 9.57
N SER A 88 -8.41 -23.91 10.87
CA SER A 88 -8.83 -22.98 11.93
C SER A 88 -7.76 -21.94 12.28
N GLU A 89 -6.54 -22.11 11.78
CA GLU A 89 -5.43 -21.22 12.11
C GLU A 89 -5.33 -20.03 11.14
N PRO A 90 -4.83 -18.88 11.60
CA PRO A 90 -4.67 -17.70 10.75
C PRO A 90 -3.69 -17.96 9.58
N LEU A 91 -4.07 -17.52 8.38
CA LEU A 91 -3.15 -17.40 7.26
C LEU A 91 -2.13 -16.30 7.56
N LYS A 92 -0.84 -16.64 7.58
CA LYS A 92 0.25 -15.69 7.80
C LYS A 92 0.89 -15.28 6.48
N ILE A 93 0.89 -13.99 6.20
CA ILE A 93 1.51 -13.42 5.01
C ILE A 93 2.62 -12.47 5.44
N VAL A 94 3.79 -12.61 4.84
CA VAL A 94 4.86 -11.61 4.93
C VAL A 94 4.99 -10.90 3.59
N ALA A 95 4.91 -9.57 3.61
CA ALA A 95 5.25 -8.72 2.49
C ALA A 95 6.67 -8.17 2.71
N ILE A 96 7.63 -8.64 1.94
CA ILE A 96 9.02 -8.18 1.98
C ILE A 96 9.35 -7.40 0.70
N GLY A 97 10.16 -6.35 0.83
CA GLY A 97 10.52 -5.49 -0.28
C GLY A 97 11.13 -4.17 0.17
N SER A 98 11.09 -3.19 -0.71
CA SER A 98 11.70 -1.90 -0.50
C SER A 98 10.75 -0.85 0.11
N SER A 99 11.02 0.43 -0.14
CA SER A 99 10.19 1.58 0.26
C SER A 99 8.74 1.50 -0.23
N SER A 100 8.51 0.87 -1.40
CA SER A 100 7.15 0.62 -1.89
C SER A 100 6.37 -0.34 -0.99
N THR A 101 7.04 -1.28 -0.34
CA THR A 101 6.42 -2.19 0.64
C THR A 101 6.23 -1.49 1.99
N VAL A 102 7.21 -0.68 2.43
CA VAL A 102 7.03 0.20 3.60
C VAL A 102 5.77 1.04 3.48
N GLY A 103 5.46 1.52 2.29
CA GLY A 103 4.42 2.50 2.03
C GLY A 103 4.93 3.93 2.19
N LEU A 104 6.11 4.22 1.63
CA LEU A 104 6.69 5.57 1.69
C LEU A 104 5.71 6.58 1.07
N TRP A 105 5.60 7.75 1.68
CA TRP A 105 4.70 8.87 1.37
C TRP A 105 3.23 8.68 1.72
N VAL A 106 2.83 7.56 2.34
CA VAL A 106 1.50 7.48 2.96
C VAL A 106 1.63 7.61 4.47
N LEU A 107 0.81 8.48 5.06
CA LEU A 107 0.91 8.85 6.47
C LEU A 107 0.37 7.77 7.41
N ALA A 108 -0.57 6.97 6.92
CA ALA A 108 -1.22 5.93 7.71
C ALA A 108 -0.76 4.53 7.26
N SER A 109 -0.32 3.69 8.18
CA SER A 109 0.00 2.29 7.91
C SER A 109 -1.15 1.55 7.22
N ALA A 110 -2.40 1.92 7.54
CA ALA A 110 -3.61 1.43 6.90
C ALA A 110 -3.69 1.68 5.39
N ALA A 111 -2.94 2.64 4.84
CA ALA A 111 -2.92 2.97 3.43
C ALA A 111 -1.80 2.26 2.64
N THR A 112 -0.95 1.47 3.29
CA THR A 112 0.06 0.66 2.60
C THR A 112 -0.57 -0.51 1.85
N TYR A 113 0.02 -0.95 0.72
CA TYR A 113 -0.58 -2.04 -0.05
C TYR A 113 -0.75 -3.35 0.74
N PRO A 114 0.14 -3.74 1.68
CA PRO A 114 -0.07 -4.97 2.45
C PRO A 114 -1.32 -4.90 3.32
N GLU A 115 -1.58 -3.75 3.94
CA GLU A 115 -2.75 -3.57 4.79
C GLU A 115 -4.04 -3.39 3.98
N VAL A 116 -3.98 -2.70 2.84
CA VAL A 116 -5.09 -2.64 1.88
C VAL A 116 -5.44 -4.03 1.37
N MET A 117 -4.42 -4.82 0.99
CA MET A 117 -4.60 -6.22 0.58
C MET A 117 -5.29 -7.03 1.68
N ARG A 118 -4.87 -6.91 2.94
CA ARG A 118 -5.49 -7.60 4.07
C ARG A 118 -6.97 -7.27 4.20
N ARG A 119 -7.33 -5.98 4.15
CA ARG A 119 -8.74 -5.53 4.25
C ARG A 119 -9.58 -6.03 3.09
N GLU A 120 -9.10 -5.91 1.85
CA GLU A 120 -9.82 -6.39 0.67
C GLU A 120 -9.97 -7.91 0.69
N PHE A 121 -8.94 -8.66 1.12
CA PHE A 121 -9.01 -10.10 1.25
C PHE A 121 -10.09 -10.54 2.25
N LEU A 122 -10.17 -9.87 3.40
CA LEU A 122 -11.24 -10.13 4.38
C LEU A 122 -12.63 -9.73 3.84
N ARG A 123 -12.71 -8.69 3.01
CA ARG A 123 -13.97 -8.34 2.33
C ARG A 123 -14.41 -9.43 1.35
N LEU A 124 -13.48 -10.06 0.63
CA LEU A 124 -13.74 -11.14 -0.31
C LEU A 124 -14.01 -12.48 0.40
N ARG A 125 -13.45 -12.67 1.58
CA ARG A 125 -13.53 -13.88 2.40
C ARG A 125 -13.76 -13.54 3.87
N PRO A 126 -15.00 -13.17 4.25
CA PRO A 126 -15.30 -12.64 5.60
C PRO A 126 -14.96 -13.61 6.74
N ASN A 127 -14.97 -14.92 6.48
CA ASN A 127 -14.68 -15.96 7.47
C ASN A 127 -13.18 -16.31 7.55
N ALA A 128 -12.32 -15.68 6.72
CA ALA A 128 -10.89 -15.95 6.78
C ALA A 128 -10.25 -15.25 7.99
N SER A 129 -9.34 -15.94 8.67
CA SER A 129 -8.41 -15.32 9.62
C SER A 129 -7.08 -15.08 8.92
N ILE A 130 -6.60 -13.83 8.90
CA ILE A 130 -5.39 -13.45 8.16
C ILE A 130 -4.55 -12.46 8.97
N SER A 131 -3.25 -12.72 9.04
CA SER A 131 -2.23 -11.84 9.59
C SER A 131 -1.27 -11.43 8.47
N VAL A 132 -1.02 -10.14 8.34
CA VAL A 132 -0.07 -9.60 7.35
C VAL A 132 1.02 -8.83 8.07
N ILE A 133 2.27 -9.16 7.77
CA ILE A 133 3.46 -8.52 8.31
C ILE A 133 4.11 -7.73 7.19
N ASN A 134 4.25 -6.43 7.39
CA ASN A 134 4.96 -5.55 6.47
C ASN A 134 6.44 -5.53 6.86
N SER A 135 7.27 -6.25 6.10
CA SER A 135 8.73 -6.32 6.21
C SER A 135 9.42 -5.50 5.11
N GLY A 136 8.84 -4.36 4.72
CA GLY A 136 9.48 -3.41 3.81
C GLY A 136 10.63 -2.68 4.48
N ARG A 137 11.66 -2.29 3.69
CA ARG A 137 12.77 -1.46 4.12
C ARG A 137 13.19 -0.49 3.03
N VAL A 138 13.30 0.79 3.38
CA VAL A 138 13.66 1.83 2.41
C VAL A 138 15.04 1.56 1.81
N GLY A 139 15.14 1.63 0.50
CA GLY A 139 16.38 1.48 -0.24
C GLY A 139 16.78 0.05 -0.59
N ASP A 140 16.11 -0.98 -0.03
CA ASP A 140 16.49 -2.37 -0.26
C ASP A 140 16.48 -2.76 -1.75
N THR A 141 17.54 -3.46 -2.13
CA THR A 141 17.70 -4.22 -3.37
C THR A 141 17.28 -5.68 -3.19
N ILE A 142 17.34 -6.46 -4.26
CA ILE A 142 17.15 -7.92 -4.21
C ILE A 142 18.10 -8.55 -3.20
N GLN A 143 19.39 -8.16 -3.24
CA GLN A 143 20.41 -8.70 -2.33
C GLN A 143 20.11 -8.38 -0.86
N ASP A 144 19.68 -7.16 -0.57
CA ASP A 144 19.34 -6.73 0.79
C ASP A 144 18.12 -7.50 1.33
N ASN A 145 17.12 -7.74 0.48
CA ASN A 145 15.97 -8.55 0.87
C ASN A 145 16.39 -9.98 1.24
N ILE A 146 17.21 -10.64 0.40
CA ILE A 146 17.68 -12.01 0.66
C ILE A 146 18.47 -12.07 1.96
N ALA A 147 19.37 -11.12 2.19
CA ALA A 147 20.22 -11.08 3.39
C ALA A 147 19.44 -11.03 4.72
N ARG A 148 18.16 -10.65 4.68
CA ARG A 148 17.30 -10.56 5.86
C ARG A 148 16.12 -11.55 5.89
N PHE A 149 16.08 -12.53 4.99
CA PHE A 149 15.00 -13.54 5.00
C PHE A 149 14.89 -14.26 6.33
N GLU A 150 16.02 -14.61 6.97
CA GLU A 150 15.98 -15.30 8.26
C GLU A 150 15.22 -14.47 9.32
N ARG A 151 15.63 -13.22 9.49
CA ARG A 151 15.06 -12.34 10.50
C ARG A 151 13.63 -11.89 10.17
N ASP A 152 13.37 -11.52 8.90
CA ASP A 152 12.20 -10.74 8.52
C ASP A 152 11.14 -11.58 7.78
N VAL A 153 11.44 -12.86 7.49
CA VAL A 153 10.52 -13.80 6.86
C VAL A 153 10.39 -15.07 7.70
N PHE A 154 11.46 -15.86 7.85
CA PHE A 154 11.38 -17.19 8.48
C PHE A 154 11.03 -17.13 9.96
N SER A 155 11.48 -16.12 10.71
CA SER A 155 11.09 -15.91 12.11
C SER A 155 9.57 -15.83 12.31
N HIS A 156 8.84 -15.37 11.30
CA HIS A 156 7.38 -15.25 11.33
C HIS A 156 6.64 -16.53 10.91
N ARG A 157 7.34 -17.49 10.31
CA ARG A 157 6.77 -18.76 9.80
C ARG A 157 5.54 -18.51 8.92
N PRO A 158 5.68 -17.74 7.80
CA PRO A 158 4.56 -17.43 6.94
C PRO A 158 4.10 -18.62 6.10
N ASP A 159 2.85 -18.58 5.65
CA ASP A 159 2.30 -19.48 4.65
C ASP A 159 2.48 -18.93 3.23
N LEU A 160 2.55 -17.60 3.10
CA LEU A 160 2.72 -16.86 1.84
C LEU A 160 3.72 -15.73 2.02
N VAL A 161 4.62 -15.58 1.07
CA VAL A 161 5.50 -14.42 0.94
C VAL A 161 5.16 -13.66 -0.33
N ILE A 162 4.97 -12.36 -0.19
CA ILE A 162 4.91 -11.41 -1.29
C ILE A 162 6.26 -10.71 -1.32
N TRP A 163 7.04 -10.96 -2.36
CA TRP A 163 8.37 -10.37 -2.52
C TRP A 163 8.34 -9.30 -3.61
N GLN A 164 8.33 -8.03 -3.20
CA GLN A 164 8.45 -6.88 -4.08
C GLN A 164 9.93 -6.60 -4.32
N LEU A 165 10.35 -6.62 -5.60
CA LEU A 165 11.77 -6.62 -5.95
C LEU A 165 12.08 -5.86 -7.25
N GLY A 166 13.36 -5.55 -7.44
CA GLY A 166 13.92 -5.08 -8.71
C GLY A 166 13.92 -3.56 -8.92
N THR A 167 13.09 -2.80 -8.22
CA THR A 167 12.98 -1.35 -8.44
C THR A 167 14.29 -0.60 -8.17
N ASN A 168 14.88 -0.79 -7.00
CA ASN A 168 16.14 -0.10 -6.64
C ASN A 168 17.33 -0.64 -7.44
N ASP A 169 17.28 -1.90 -7.84
CA ASP A 169 18.30 -2.54 -8.67
C ASP A 169 18.42 -1.87 -10.04
N VAL A 170 17.30 -1.35 -10.61
CA VAL A 170 17.32 -0.68 -11.91
C VAL A 170 17.36 0.85 -11.84
N VAL A 171 16.83 1.45 -10.77
CA VAL A 171 16.80 2.91 -10.63
C VAL A 171 18.14 3.45 -10.13
N TRP A 172 18.79 2.73 -9.22
CA TRP A 172 20.03 3.16 -8.57
C TRP A 172 21.21 2.22 -8.84
N GLY A 173 20.92 1.01 -9.34
CA GLY A 173 21.91 0.02 -9.72
C GLY A 173 22.30 0.11 -11.20
N GLY A 174 22.89 -0.94 -11.69
CA GLY A 174 23.30 -1.05 -13.07
C GLY A 174 22.39 -1.94 -13.92
N ARG A 175 22.94 -2.44 -15.01
CA ARG A 175 22.26 -3.41 -15.87
C ARG A 175 22.08 -4.74 -15.11
N PRO A 176 20.84 -5.26 -15.02
CA PRO A 176 20.61 -6.60 -14.49
C PRO A 176 21.33 -7.65 -15.34
N ASP A 177 22.04 -8.53 -14.67
CA ASP A 177 22.82 -9.60 -15.30
C ASP A 177 22.33 -10.99 -14.90
N GLN A 178 22.98 -12.03 -15.43
CA GLN A 178 22.67 -13.40 -15.10
C GLN A 178 22.90 -13.72 -13.60
N GLN A 179 23.84 -13.05 -12.96
CA GLN A 179 24.10 -13.25 -11.53
C GLN A 179 22.92 -12.74 -10.69
N LEU A 180 22.34 -11.60 -11.04
CA LEU A 180 21.15 -11.07 -10.39
C LEU A 180 19.96 -12.02 -10.58
N LYS A 181 19.75 -12.54 -11.81
CA LYS A 181 18.73 -13.56 -12.08
C LYS A 181 18.92 -14.80 -11.20
N ASN A 182 20.14 -15.31 -11.07
CA ASN A 182 20.45 -16.46 -10.24
C ASN A 182 20.14 -16.20 -8.76
N ARG A 183 20.42 -14.99 -8.25
CA ARG A 183 20.06 -14.61 -6.86
C ARG A 183 18.56 -14.63 -6.63
N VAL A 184 17.75 -14.15 -7.58
CA VAL A 184 16.28 -14.24 -7.46
C VAL A 184 15.83 -15.70 -7.43
N ILE A 185 16.40 -16.56 -8.30
CA ILE A 185 16.11 -18.00 -8.32
C ILE A 185 16.47 -18.65 -6.98
N GLU A 186 17.65 -18.37 -6.43
CA GLU A 186 18.09 -18.89 -5.15
C GLU A 186 17.17 -18.45 -4.00
N GLY A 187 16.81 -17.16 -3.96
CA GLY A 187 15.86 -16.64 -2.98
C GLY A 187 14.50 -17.34 -3.05
N VAL A 188 13.97 -17.54 -4.26
CA VAL A 188 12.71 -18.28 -4.46
C VAL A 188 12.83 -19.73 -4.00
N LYS A 189 13.94 -20.42 -4.33
CA LYS A 189 14.18 -21.81 -3.91
C LYS A 189 14.24 -21.95 -2.40
N VAL A 190 14.91 -21.03 -1.72
CA VAL A 190 15.00 -21.02 -0.25
C VAL A 190 13.62 -20.86 0.39
N LEU A 191 12.79 -19.95 -0.12
CA LEU A 191 11.41 -19.76 0.35
C LEU A 191 10.55 -21.02 0.11
N LYS A 192 10.65 -21.62 -1.07
CA LYS A 192 9.92 -22.86 -1.40
C LYS A 192 10.37 -24.05 -0.55
N ALA A 193 11.67 -24.19 -0.25
CA ALA A 193 12.20 -25.22 0.62
C ALA A 193 11.63 -25.15 2.04
N ALA A 194 11.24 -23.96 2.49
CA ALA A 194 10.52 -23.75 3.75
C ALA A 194 9.00 -24.00 3.63
N SER A 195 8.53 -24.60 2.51
CA SER A 195 7.10 -24.87 2.23
C SER A 195 6.22 -23.62 2.24
N ILE A 196 6.74 -22.51 1.74
CA ILE A 196 6.06 -21.20 1.65
C ILE A 196 5.59 -20.99 0.21
N ASP A 197 4.34 -20.56 0.01
CA ASP A 197 3.92 -20.03 -1.29
C ASP A 197 4.61 -18.68 -1.54
N VAL A 198 5.01 -18.43 -2.79
CA VAL A 198 5.73 -17.21 -3.16
C VAL A 198 4.99 -16.47 -4.26
N VAL A 199 4.83 -15.16 -4.10
CA VAL A 199 4.37 -14.22 -5.13
C VAL A 199 5.45 -13.18 -5.33
N LEU A 200 6.04 -13.13 -6.52
CA LEU A 200 6.92 -12.04 -6.93
C LEU A 200 6.05 -10.87 -7.39
N MET A 201 6.33 -9.68 -6.88
CA MET A 201 5.73 -8.43 -7.34
C MET A 201 6.78 -7.64 -8.10
N ASP A 202 6.55 -7.42 -9.38
CA ASP A 202 7.46 -6.71 -10.27
C ASP A 202 7.50 -5.20 -10.03
N LEU A 203 8.12 -4.45 -10.94
CA LEU A 203 8.34 -3.01 -10.82
C LEU A 203 7.01 -2.23 -10.83
N GLN A 204 7.03 -0.99 -10.35
CA GLN A 204 5.95 -0.03 -10.58
C GLN A 204 6.14 0.70 -11.91
N TYR A 205 5.04 1.00 -12.61
CA TYR A 205 5.04 1.88 -13.78
C TYR A 205 5.13 3.35 -13.31
N ALA A 206 6.35 3.84 -13.16
CA ALA A 206 6.64 5.16 -12.59
C ALA A 206 7.74 5.88 -13.38
N PRO A 207 7.73 7.23 -13.47
CA PRO A 207 8.69 8.00 -14.27
C PRO A 207 10.15 7.63 -14.04
N LYS A 208 10.59 7.47 -12.79
CA LYS A 208 11.99 7.09 -12.48
C LYS A 208 12.33 5.66 -12.89
N VAL A 209 11.36 4.75 -12.86
CA VAL A 209 11.57 3.39 -13.37
C VAL A 209 11.67 3.42 -14.89
N LEU A 210 10.78 4.13 -15.57
CA LEU A 210 10.77 4.27 -17.03
C LEU A 210 12.01 4.99 -17.57
N ALA A 211 12.61 5.87 -16.80
CA ALA A 211 13.86 6.54 -17.15
C ALA A 211 15.09 5.58 -17.12
N SER A 212 14.99 4.43 -16.45
CA SER A 212 16.02 3.41 -16.49
C SER A 212 15.97 2.64 -17.80
N ALA A 213 17.08 2.59 -18.54
CA ALA A 213 17.22 1.79 -19.76
C ALA A 213 17.07 0.28 -19.51
N HIS A 214 17.00 -0.15 -18.26
CA HIS A 214 17.07 -1.56 -17.86
C HIS A 214 15.79 -2.09 -17.22
N HIS A 215 14.73 -1.27 -17.10
CA HIS A 215 13.49 -1.71 -16.46
C HIS A 215 12.86 -2.92 -17.15
N SER A 216 12.82 -2.93 -18.49
CA SER A 216 12.25 -4.05 -19.27
C SER A 216 13.06 -5.35 -19.11
N THR A 217 14.39 -5.24 -18.99
CA THR A 217 15.24 -6.41 -18.69
C THR A 217 14.92 -6.99 -17.32
N MET A 218 14.71 -6.15 -16.31
CA MET A 218 14.34 -6.60 -14.97
C MET A 218 12.95 -7.23 -14.94
N GLU A 219 11.98 -6.63 -15.62
CA GLU A 219 10.64 -7.21 -15.75
C GLU A 219 10.70 -8.61 -16.38
N ALA A 220 11.49 -8.77 -17.46
CA ALA A 220 11.68 -10.06 -18.11
C ALA A 220 12.34 -11.07 -17.16
N ILE A 221 13.36 -10.68 -16.40
CA ILE A 221 14.02 -11.55 -15.40
C ILE A 221 13.01 -12.03 -14.36
N ILE A 222 12.21 -11.13 -13.79
CA ILE A 222 11.24 -11.48 -12.76
C ILE A 222 10.17 -12.43 -13.32
N ALA A 223 9.67 -12.15 -14.52
CA ALA A 223 8.68 -12.99 -15.19
C ALA A 223 9.24 -14.38 -15.53
N ASP A 224 10.46 -14.44 -16.04
CA ASP A 224 11.16 -15.71 -16.36
C ASP A 224 11.35 -16.56 -15.10
N VAL A 225 11.81 -15.95 -14.00
CA VAL A 225 12.00 -16.65 -12.73
C VAL A 225 10.67 -17.15 -12.18
N ALA A 226 9.62 -16.34 -12.21
CA ALA A 226 8.29 -16.75 -11.75
C ALA A 226 7.80 -17.99 -12.53
N LYS A 227 7.98 -17.98 -13.85
CA LYS A 227 7.62 -19.11 -14.73
C LYS A 227 8.50 -20.34 -14.47
N GLN A 228 9.83 -20.18 -14.45
CA GLN A 228 10.81 -21.25 -14.23
C GLN A 228 10.59 -21.95 -12.89
N GLU A 229 10.41 -21.18 -11.83
CA GLU A 229 10.25 -21.69 -10.47
C GLU A 229 8.79 -22.02 -10.11
N ARG A 230 7.85 -21.76 -11.02
CA ARG A 230 6.40 -22.00 -10.83
C ARG A 230 5.87 -21.32 -9.57
N VAL A 231 6.18 -20.04 -9.42
CA VAL A 231 5.67 -19.17 -8.34
C VAL A 231 4.79 -18.09 -8.91
N GLY A 232 3.97 -17.47 -8.07
CA GLY A 232 3.07 -16.40 -8.49
C GLY A 232 3.82 -15.17 -9.01
N LEU A 233 3.30 -14.56 -10.07
CA LEU A 233 3.72 -13.23 -10.52
C LEU A 233 2.55 -12.26 -10.37
N PHE A 234 2.75 -11.22 -9.57
CA PHE A 234 1.83 -10.08 -9.56
C PHE A 234 2.39 -8.99 -10.47
N PRO A 235 1.83 -8.81 -11.69
CA PRO A 235 2.36 -7.92 -12.71
C PRO A 235 1.93 -6.47 -12.42
N ARG A 236 2.52 -5.86 -11.38
CA ARG A 236 2.20 -4.49 -10.93
C ARG A 236 2.47 -3.46 -12.02
N PHE A 237 3.57 -3.61 -12.77
CA PHE A 237 3.92 -2.72 -13.87
C PHE A 237 2.83 -2.70 -14.93
N ALA A 238 2.38 -3.87 -15.37
CA ALA A 238 1.31 -3.99 -16.36
C ALA A 238 -0.03 -3.44 -15.83
N LEU A 239 -0.39 -3.73 -14.57
CA LEU A 239 -1.59 -3.18 -13.91
C LEU A 239 -1.60 -1.66 -13.97
N MET A 240 -0.52 -1.01 -13.53
CA MET A 240 -0.44 0.45 -13.49
C MET A 240 -0.43 1.06 -14.89
N ARG A 241 0.33 0.46 -15.84
CA ARG A 241 0.35 0.90 -17.23
C ARG A 241 -1.03 0.85 -17.86
N THR A 242 -1.70 -0.31 -17.80
CA THR A 242 -3.05 -0.47 -18.36
C THR A 242 -4.05 0.52 -17.76
N SER A 243 -3.91 0.82 -16.48
CA SER A 243 -4.77 1.80 -15.81
C SER A 243 -4.56 3.21 -16.35
N ILE A 244 -3.31 3.60 -16.58
CA ILE A 244 -2.97 4.91 -17.15
C ILE A 244 -3.43 4.99 -18.61
N ASP A 245 -3.21 3.94 -19.39
CA ASP A 245 -3.67 3.83 -20.78
C ASP A 245 -5.22 3.89 -20.87
N ALA A 246 -5.93 3.43 -19.83
CA ALA A 246 -7.37 3.55 -19.68
C ALA A 246 -7.83 4.92 -19.11
N GLY A 247 -6.95 5.90 -19.01
CA GLY A 247 -7.27 7.29 -18.64
C GLY A 247 -7.19 7.61 -17.15
N VAL A 248 -6.61 6.74 -16.31
CA VAL A 248 -6.26 7.14 -14.93
C VAL A 248 -5.04 8.04 -14.99
N ALA A 249 -5.14 9.23 -14.41
CA ALA A 249 -4.01 10.17 -14.40
C ALA A 249 -2.80 9.52 -13.66
N GLN A 250 -1.61 9.62 -14.25
CA GLN A 250 -0.40 9.07 -13.64
C GLN A 250 -0.16 9.59 -12.22
N GLY A 251 -0.35 10.91 -11.99
CA GLY A 251 -0.20 11.53 -10.67
C GLY A 251 -1.26 11.12 -9.65
N ALA A 252 -2.31 10.40 -10.06
CA ALA A 252 -3.23 9.77 -9.13
C ALA A 252 -2.68 8.44 -8.57
N LEU A 253 -1.79 7.77 -9.29
CA LEU A 253 -1.20 6.49 -8.89
C LEU A 253 0.24 6.62 -8.38
N VAL A 254 0.99 7.60 -8.92
CA VAL A 254 2.41 7.83 -8.61
C VAL A 254 2.57 9.19 -7.94
N SER A 255 3.29 9.22 -6.83
CA SER A 255 3.55 10.41 -6.03
C SER A 255 4.42 11.43 -6.79
N TRP A 256 4.48 12.64 -6.25
CA TRP A 256 5.24 13.78 -6.78
C TRP A 256 6.73 13.48 -7.00
N ASP A 257 7.29 12.50 -6.31
CA ASP A 257 8.70 12.11 -6.46
C ASP A 257 8.98 11.27 -7.72
N GLY A 258 7.94 10.89 -8.46
CA GLY A 258 8.03 10.12 -9.69
C GLY A 258 8.47 8.67 -9.51
N LEU A 259 8.38 8.13 -8.28
CA LEU A 259 8.76 6.74 -7.97
C LEU A 259 7.73 6.01 -7.13
N HIS A 260 7.37 6.56 -5.95
CA HIS A 260 6.51 5.89 -5.00
C HIS A 260 5.02 6.07 -5.34
N ASN A 261 4.20 5.17 -4.83
CA ASN A 261 2.77 5.24 -5.07
C ASN A 261 2.08 6.26 -4.15
N THR A 262 0.99 6.84 -4.64
CA THR A 262 0.01 7.59 -3.83
C THR A 262 -0.85 6.64 -3.00
N THR A 263 -1.71 7.18 -2.15
CA THR A 263 -2.74 6.40 -1.45
C THR A 263 -3.64 5.65 -2.43
N ASP A 264 -4.10 6.28 -3.52
CA ASP A 264 -4.91 5.63 -4.54
C ASP A 264 -4.13 4.53 -5.29
N GLY A 265 -2.83 4.76 -5.56
CA GLY A 265 -1.95 3.77 -6.16
C GLY A 265 -1.79 2.53 -5.26
N TYR A 266 -1.56 2.73 -3.97
CA TYR A 266 -1.48 1.62 -3.01
C TYR A 266 -2.82 0.91 -2.81
N ASP A 267 -3.95 1.65 -2.83
CA ASP A 267 -5.29 1.04 -2.75
C ASP A 267 -5.56 0.15 -3.96
N CYS A 268 -5.28 0.63 -5.18
CA CYS A 268 -5.40 -0.18 -6.38
C CYS A 268 -4.55 -1.46 -6.31
N ILE A 269 -3.24 -1.32 -6.01
CA ILE A 269 -2.31 -2.45 -5.94
C ILE A 269 -2.74 -3.46 -4.88
N GLY A 270 -3.06 -3.01 -3.68
CA GLY A 270 -3.45 -3.89 -2.58
C GLY A 270 -4.74 -4.65 -2.88
N ARG A 271 -5.75 -3.98 -3.41
CA ARG A 271 -7.03 -4.64 -3.78
C ARG A 271 -6.87 -5.60 -4.95
N ALA A 272 -6.10 -5.23 -5.99
CA ALA A 272 -5.81 -6.12 -7.11
C ALA A 272 -5.06 -7.37 -6.65
N LEU A 273 -4.05 -7.22 -5.79
CA LEU A 273 -3.28 -8.33 -5.23
C LEU A 273 -4.16 -9.27 -4.39
N ALA A 274 -5.05 -8.73 -3.54
CA ALA A 274 -5.99 -9.52 -2.75
C ALA A 274 -6.89 -10.39 -3.64
N ARG A 275 -7.42 -9.82 -4.73
CA ARG A 275 -8.24 -10.53 -5.71
C ARG A 275 -7.46 -11.64 -6.41
N ALA A 276 -6.23 -11.35 -6.85
CA ALA A 276 -5.36 -12.33 -7.50
C ALA A 276 -5.04 -13.50 -6.56
N ILE A 277 -4.68 -13.25 -5.29
CA ILE A 277 -4.45 -14.28 -4.27
C ILE A 277 -5.73 -15.09 -4.04
N SER A 278 -6.88 -14.42 -3.84
CA SER A 278 -8.17 -15.10 -3.61
C SER A 278 -8.56 -16.03 -4.77
N ASN A 279 -8.28 -15.63 -6.01
CA ASN A 279 -8.54 -16.46 -7.20
C ASN A 279 -7.60 -17.67 -7.29
N SER A 280 -6.33 -17.51 -6.88
CA SER A 280 -5.30 -18.57 -6.90
C SER A 280 -5.45 -19.58 -5.75
N THR A 281 -6.41 -19.40 -4.85
CA THR A 281 -6.70 -20.30 -3.71
C THR A 281 -8.06 -21.01 -3.80
N ARG A 282 -8.69 -20.97 -4.97
CA ARG A 282 -9.96 -21.68 -5.25
C ARG A 282 -9.76 -23.16 -5.50
#